data_8c4e78bff1be41acc8d6ad907ecd9979
#
_entry.id   8c4e78bff1be41acc8d6ad907ecd9979
#
_cell.length_a   1.000
_cell.length_b   1.000
_cell.length_c   1.000
_cell.angle_alpha   90.00
_cell.angle_beta   90.00
_cell.angle_gamma   90.00
#
_symmetry.space_group_name_H-M   'P 1'
#
loop_
_entity.id
_entity.type
_entity.pdbx_description
1 polymer ?
#
loop_
_entity_poly.entity_id
_entity_poly.type
_entity_poly.pdbx_seq_one_letter_code
_entity_poly.pdbx_strand_id
1 'polypeptide(L)'
;SAEDIAALEARTEGWIAGLQLAAISMQGRQDTTSFIQSFTGSHHFVLDYLMEEVLHQQSESIQTFLLRTSILDRLCGPLCDAVLGSPSASGQETLEYLEHANLFIVPLDNERRWYRYHHLFADVLRMHLMAEQPDQVSALHRRASEWYEKNGSTDNAIRHALAAGDFERAATLIELAEPEMR
;
A
#
# COMPACT_ATOMS: atom_id res chain seq x y z
N SER A 1 -5.50 -20.44 20.82
CA SER A 1 -5.32 -21.74 20.11
C SER A 1 -4.20 -21.63 19.07
N ALA A 2 -3.70 -22.76 18.55
CA ALA A 2 -2.71 -22.77 17.47
C ALA A 2 -3.28 -22.13 16.17
N GLU A 3 -4.57 -22.30 15.93
CA GLU A 3 -5.28 -21.70 14.79
C GLU A 3 -5.35 -20.17 14.92
N ASP A 4 -5.55 -19.66 16.12
CA ASP A 4 -5.55 -18.21 16.39
C ASP A 4 -4.18 -17.59 16.15
N ILE A 5 -3.10 -18.27 16.54
CA ILE A 5 -1.73 -17.84 16.29
C ILE A 5 -1.44 -17.81 14.79
N ALA A 6 -1.78 -18.85 14.05
CA ALA A 6 -1.59 -18.91 12.62
C ALA A 6 -2.39 -17.82 11.87
N ALA A 7 -3.63 -17.55 12.29
CA ALA A 7 -4.46 -16.49 11.73
C ALA A 7 -3.85 -15.10 12.01
N LEU A 8 -3.30 -14.89 13.19
CA LEU A 8 -2.64 -13.64 13.57
C LEU A 8 -1.35 -13.43 12.77
N GLU A 9 -0.53 -14.46 12.65
CA GLU A 9 0.71 -14.43 11.87
C GLU A 9 0.44 -14.11 10.40
N ALA A 10 -0.58 -14.74 9.80
CA ALA A 10 -0.98 -14.45 8.42
C ALA A 10 -1.44 -12.99 8.23
N ARG A 11 -2.13 -12.40 9.21
CA ARG A 11 -2.62 -11.02 9.14
C ARG A 11 -1.54 -9.97 9.39
N THR A 12 -0.57 -10.29 10.22
CA THR A 12 0.57 -9.41 10.54
C THR A 12 1.77 -9.68 9.65
N GLU A 13 1.71 -10.71 8.81
CA GLU A 13 2.83 -11.14 7.93
C GLU A 13 4.13 -11.36 8.69
N GLY A 14 4.05 -11.87 9.93
CA GLY A 14 5.20 -12.07 10.80
C GLY A 14 5.80 -10.77 11.37
N TRP A 15 5.12 -9.66 11.21
CA TRP A 15 5.58 -8.39 11.77
C TRP A 15 5.50 -8.39 13.30
N ILE A 16 6.66 -8.40 13.95
CA ILE A 16 6.79 -8.54 15.41
C ILE A 16 6.04 -7.45 16.17
N ALA A 17 6.13 -6.19 15.72
CA ALA A 17 5.42 -5.09 16.37
C ALA A 17 3.89 -5.24 16.24
N GLY A 18 3.39 -5.69 15.11
CA GLY A 18 1.98 -6.02 14.92
C GLY A 18 1.51 -7.17 15.81
N LEU A 19 2.33 -8.21 15.96
CA LEU A 19 2.07 -9.33 16.88
C LEU A 19 2.04 -8.87 18.34
N GLN A 20 2.97 -8.02 18.74
CA GLN A 20 3.01 -7.45 20.10
C GLN A 20 1.77 -6.61 20.40
N LEU A 21 1.38 -5.73 19.47
CA LEU A 21 0.18 -4.92 19.60
C LEU A 21 -1.08 -5.76 19.69
N ALA A 22 -1.19 -6.78 18.85
CA ALA A 22 -2.31 -7.72 18.90
C ALA A 22 -2.36 -8.46 20.24
N ALA A 23 -1.21 -8.92 20.75
CA ALA A 23 -1.12 -9.60 22.04
C ALA A 23 -1.56 -8.68 23.19
N ILE A 24 -1.11 -7.43 23.20
CA ILE A 24 -1.52 -6.43 24.20
C ILE A 24 -3.03 -6.16 24.09
N SER A 25 -3.55 -6.02 22.90
CA SER A 25 -4.98 -5.74 22.65
C SER A 25 -5.90 -6.91 23.04
N MET A 26 -5.37 -8.13 23.06
CA MET A 26 -6.11 -9.34 23.47
C MET A 26 -6.15 -9.55 24.98
N GLN A 27 -5.30 -8.88 25.74
CA GLN A 27 -5.29 -9.01 27.20
C GLN A 27 -6.64 -8.59 27.78
N GLY A 28 -7.26 -9.49 28.54
CA GLY A 28 -8.55 -9.26 29.19
C GLY A 28 -9.79 -9.45 28.30
N ARG A 29 -9.64 -9.86 27.05
CA ARG A 29 -10.77 -10.19 26.15
C ARG A 29 -11.11 -11.69 26.22
N GLN A 30 -12.41 -11.99 26.28
CA GLN A 30 -12.90 -13.39 26.29
C GLN A 30 -13.02 -13.99 24.89
N ASP A 31 -13.27 -13.18 23.86
CA ASP A 31 -13.40 -13.60 22.49
C ASP A 31 -12.19 -13.17 21.65
N THR A 32 -11.13 -13.93 21.74
CA THR A 32 -9.89 -13.74 21.00
C THR A 32 -10.02 -14.02 19.51
N THR A 33 -10.83 -15.01 19.14
CA THR A 33 -10.97 -15.42 17.72
C THR A 33 -11.67 -14.35 16.90
N SER A 34 -12.77 -13.79 17.40
CA SER A 34 -13.48 -12.68 16.76
C SER A 34 -12.60 -11.43 16.64
N PHE A 35 -11.81 -11.13 17.68
CA PHE A 35 -10.85 -10.02 17.65
C PHE A 35 -9.80 -10.19 16.55
N ILE A 36 -9.19 -11.37 16.46
CA ILE A 36 -8.17 -11.67 15.44
C ILE A 36 -8.75 -11.56 14.03
N GLN A 37 -9.99 -12.02 13.82
CA GLN A 37 -10.66 -11.89 12.52
C GLN A 37 -10.93 -10.44 12.12
N SER A 38 -11.19 -9.55 13.09
CA SER A 38 -11.42 -8.13 12.88
C SER A 38 -10.12 -7.30 12.87
N PHE A 39 -8.97 -7.91 13.17
CA PHE A 39 -7.69 -7.21 13.27
C PHE A 39 -7.23 -6.72 11.91
N THR A 40 -7.38 -5.42 11.68
CA THR A 40 -7.02 -4.72 10.43
C THR A 40 -6.31 -3.42 10.76
N GLY A 41 -5.81 -2.73 9.74
CA GLY A 41 -5.21 -1.40 9.87
C GLY A 41 -6.16 -0.33 10.45
N SER A 42 -7.46 -0.57 10.39
CA SER A 42 -8.46 0.30 11.03
C SER A 42 -8.61 0.08 12.54
N HIS A 43 -7.96 -0.93 13.09
CA HIS A 43 -8.00 -1.18 14.52
C HIS A 43 -7.28 -0.05 15.28
N HIS A 44 -7.95 0.50 16.30
CA HIS A 44 -7.50 1.70 17.04
C HIS A 44 -6.04 1.63 17.52
N PHE A 45 -5.61 0.54 18.15
CA PHE A 45 -4.25 0.43 18.68
C PHE A 45 -3.18 0.32 17.59
N VAL A 46 -3.47 -0.38 16.50
CA VAL A 46 -2.57 -0.49 15.35
C VAL A 46 -2.43 0.87 14.68
N LEU A 47 -3.54 1.59 14.53
CA LEU A 47 -3.60 2.90 13.92
C LEU A 47 -2.77 3.91 14.72
N ASP A 48 -3.00 4.01 16.02
CA ASP A 48 -2.28 4.91 16.91
C ASP A 48 -0.77 4.61 16.88
N TYR A 49 -0.40 3.33 16.98
CA TYR A 49 1.00 2.93 16.96
C TYR A 49 1.70 3.31 15.65
N LEU A 50 1.12 2.95 14.51
CA LEU A 50 1.73 3.23 13.21
C LEU A 50 1.82 4.72 12.92
N MET A 51 0.85 5.48 13.42
CA MET A 51 0.86 6.93 13.28
C MET A 51 1.97 7.59 14.08
N GLU A 52 2.02 7.28 15.35
CA GLU A 52 2.94 7.93 16.27
C GLU A 52 4.38 7.47 16.07
N GLU A 53 4.59 6.16 15.92
CA GLU A 53 5.94 5.59 15.89
C GLU A 53 6.58 5.56 14.51
N VAL A 54 5.80 5.39 13.46
CA VAL A 54 6.35 5.22 12.11
C VAL A 54 6.21 6.48 11.27
N LEU A 55 4.99 6.95 11.08
CA LEU A 55 4.74 8.02 10.11
C LEU A 55 5.34 9.36 10.60
N HIS A 56 5.07 9.74 11.85
CA HIS A 56 5.52 11.02 12.39
C HIS A 56 7.03 11.12 12.60
N GLN A 57 7.72 10.00 12.73
CA GLN A 57 9.19 10.00 12.84
C GLN A 57 9.89 10.17 11.49
N GLN A 58 9.18 10.01 10.38
CA GLN A 58 9.76 10.15 9.06
C GLN A 58 9.82 11.62 8.62
N SER A 59 10.75 11.91 7.72
CA SER A 59 10.80 13.21 7.05
C SER A 59 9.53 13.45 6.23
N GLU A 60 9.20 14.71 5.97
CA GLU A 60 8.03 15.08 5.19
C GLU A 60 8.04 14.44 3.78
N SER A 61 9.22 14.32 3.16
CA SER A 61 9.35 13.67 1.86
C SER A 61 9.02 12.18 1.91
N ILE A 62 9.44 11.48 2.97
CA ILE A 62 9.13 10.06 3.18
C ILE A 62 7.65 9.89 3.51
N GLN A 63 7.07 10.74 4.35
CA GLN A 63 5.63 10.71 4.63
C GLN A 63 4.81 10.89 3.35
N THR A 64 5.16 11.86 2.52
CA THR A 64 4.50 12.09 1.22
C THR A 64 4.64 10.88 0.30
N PHE A 65 5.82 10.29 0.22
CA PHE A 65 6.06 9.08 -0.55
C PHE A 65 5.14 7.93 -0.09
N LEU A 66 5.15 7.62 1.20
CA LEU A 66 4.35 6.55 1.78
C LEU A 66 2.85 6.74 1.51
N LEU A 67 2.32 7.92 1.78
CA LEU A 67 0.90 8.21 1.59
C LEU A 67 0.49 8.11 0.12
N ARG A 68 1.20 8.76 -0.78
CA ARG A 68 0.81 8.85 -2.18
C ARG A 68 1.03 7.56 -2.96
N THR A 69 2.02 6.75 -2.62
CA THR A 69 2.25 5.44 -3.24
C THR A 69 1.40 4.32 -2.64
N SER A 70 0.69 4.57 -1.56
CA SER A 70 -0.19 3.59 -0.90
C SER A 70 -1.35 3.11 -1.78
N ILE A 71 -1.69 3.84 -2.82
CA ILE A 71 -2.69 3.44 -3.84
C ILE A 71 -2.26 2.23 -4.68
N LEU A 72 -0.96 1.91 -4.64
CA LEU A 72 -0.36 0.85 -5.45
C LEU A 72 -0.34 -0.47 -4.66
N ASP A 73 -0.70 -1.57 -5.33
CA ASP A 73 -0.58 -2.91 -4.75
C ASP A 73 0.87 -3.43 -4.79
N ARG A 74 1.60 -3.01 -5.82
CA ARG A 74 3.02 -3.31 -6.02
C ARG A 74 3.77 -2.04 -6.35
N LEU A 75 4.99 -1.95 -5.85
CA LEU A 75 5.83 -0.76 -5.93
C LEU A 75 7.11 -1.09 -6.70
N CYS A 76 7.48 -0.25 -7.63
CA CYS A 76 8.84 -0.20 -8.18
C CYS A 76 9.25 1.26 -8.34
N GLY A 77 10.55 1.52 -8.39
CA GLY A 77 11.09 2.89 -8.46
C GLY A 77 10.43 3.74 -9.55
N PRO A 78 10.45 3.30 -10.82
CA PRO A 78 9.87 4.09 -11.92
C PRO A 78 8.37 4.35 -11.77
N LEU A 79 7.59 3.39 -11.25
CA LEU A 79 6.16 3.58 -11.00
C LEU A 79 5.90 4.59 -9.89
N CYS A 80 6.66 4.52 -8.80
CA CYS A 80 6.58 5.49 -7.71
C CYS A 80 6.92 6.90 -8.21
N ASP A 81 7.97 7.05 -9.01
CA ASP A 81 8.34 8.33 -9.61
C ASP A 81 7.21 8.90 -10.49
N ALA A 82 6.59 8.07 -11.30
CA ALA A 82 5.47 8.46 -12.14
C ALA A 82 4.26 8.93 -11.31
N VAL A 83 3.90 8.20 -10.27
CA VAL A 83 2.77 8.52 -9.38
C VAL A 83 3.01 9.82 -8.63
N LEU A 84 4.22 10.05 -8.14
CA LEU A 84 4.57 11.28 -7.41
C LEU A 84 4.66 12.51 -8.33
N GLY A 85 5.00 12.32 -9.58
CA GLY A 85 5.03 13.37 -10.62
C GLY A 85 6.26 14.27 -10.62
N SER A 86 6.85 14.54 -9.49
CA SER A 86 8.11 15.31 -9.33
C SER A 86 8.79 14.87 -8.05
N PRO A 87 9.45 13.71 -8.06
CA PRO A 87 10.12 13.22 -6.88
C PRO A 87 11.35 14.07 -6.57
N SER A 88 11.51 14.43 -5.30
CA SER A 88 12.73 15.07 -4.78
C SER A 88 13.89 14.09 -4.63
N ALA A 89 13.59 12.80 -4.59
CA ALA A 89 14.53 11.70 -4.54
C ALA A 89 14.03 10.55 -5.43
N SER A 90 14.95 9.72 -5.90
CA SER A 90 14.61 8.53 -6.69
C SER A 90 13.69 7.60 -5.91
N GLY A 91 12.62 7.14 -6.55
CA GLY A 91 11.70 6.16 -5.95
C GLY A 91 12.41 4.88 -5.56
N GLN A 92 13.36 4.43 -6.35
CA GLN A 92 14.17 3.26 -6.05
C GLN A 92 15.01 3.44 -4.78
N GLU A 93 15.69 4.56 -4.63
CA GLU A 93 16.48 4.88 -3.43
C GLU A 93 15.59 4.96 -2.19
N THR A 94 14.39 5.51 -2.33
CA THR A 94 13.42 5.57 -1.25
C THR A 94 12.93 4.19 -0.84
N LEU A 95 12.62 3.31 -1.80
CA LEU A 95 12.22 1.92 -1.51
C LEU A 95 13.33 1.14 -0.81
N GLU A 96 14.57 1.29 -1.23
CA GLU A 96 15.74 0.68 -0.59
C GLU A 96 15.95 1.22 0.83
N TYR A 97 15.78 2.51 1.04
CA TYR A 97 15.80 3.11 2.37
C TYR A 97 14.73 2.51 3.28
N LEU A 98 13.49 2.38 2.81
CA LEU A 98 12.39 1.80 3.56
C LEU A 98 12.66 0.34 3.93
N GLU A 99 13.23 -0.44 3.02
CA GLU A 99 13.63 -1.82 3.28
C GLU A 99 14.71 -1.91 4.38
N HIS A 100 15.78 -1.12 4.26
CA HIS A 100 16.86 -1.10 5.25
C HIS A 100 16.42 -0.60 6.62
N ALA A 101 15.47 0.33 6.66
CA ALA A 101 14.89 0.84 7.90
C ALA A 101 13.79 -0.05 8.49
N ASN A 102 13.48 -1.18 7.86
CA ASN A 102 12.38 -2.10 8.24
C ASN A 102 11.02 -1.39 8.37
N LEU A 103 10.73 -0.47 7.46
CA LEU A 103 9.49 0.33 7.46
C LEU A 103 8.34 -0.36 6.72
N PHE A 104 8.03 -1.60 7.10
CA PHE A 104 6.83 -2.34 6.68
C PHE A 104 6.71 -2.54 5.17
N ILE A 105 7.84 -2.68 4.50
CA ILE A 105 7.94 -2.99 3.08
C ILE A 105 8.54 -4.39 2.88
N VAL A 106 8.06 -5.10 1.88
CA VAL A 106 8.47 -6.47 1.57
C VAL A 106 8.95 -6.52 0.13
N PRO A 107 10.19 -7.00 -0.13
CA PRO A 107 10.62 -7.27 -1.49
C PRO A 107 9.84 -8.46 -2.07
N LEU A 108 9.44 -8.36 -3.34
CA LEU A 108 8.68 -9.38 -4.05
C LEU A 108 9.55 -10.23 -4.99
N ASP A 109 10.77 -9.79 -5.24
CA ASP A 109 11.75 -10.49 -6.07
C ASP A 109 13.16 -10.42 -5.46
N ASN A 110 14.06 -11.27 -5.96
CA ASN A 110 15.44 -11.31 -5.50
C ASN A 110 16.30 -10.14 -6.03
N GLU A 111 15.81 -9.46 -7.06
CA GLU A 111 16.50 -8.33 -7.68
C GLU A 111 16.15 -6.99 -7.01
N ARG A 112 15.27 -7.02 -6.03
CA ARG A 112 14.77 -5.84 -5.30
C ARG A 112 14.26 -4.74 -6.24
N ARG A 113 13.52 -5.14 -7.27
CA ARG A 113 12.85 -4.23 -8.19
C ARG A 113 11.43 -3.95 -7.76
N TRP A 114 10.74 -4.99 -7.29
CA TRP A 114 9.35 -4.94 -6.89
C TRP A 114 9.20 -5.15 -5.41
N TYR A 115 8.33 -4.34 -4.82
CA TYR A 115 8.01 -4.33 -3.40
C TYR A 115 6.50 -4.25 -3.19
N ARG A 116 6.07 -4.49 -1.98
CA ARG A 116 4.73 -4.14 -1.49
C ARG A 116 4.80 -3.68 -0.05
N TYR A 117 3.82 -2.93 0.38
CA TYR A 117 3.64 -2.66 1.80
C TYR A 117 3.04 -3.87 2.51
N HIS A 118 3.33 -4.04 3.79
CA HIS A 118 2.54 -4.94 4.65
C HIS A 118 1.08 -4.51 4.62
N HIS A 119 0.15 -5.49 4.64
CA HIS A 119 -1.27 -5.23 4.47
C HIS A 119 -1.82 -4.21 5.47
N LEU A 120 -1.51 -4.36 6.76
CA LEU A 120 -1.96 -3.43 7.81
C LEU A 120 -1.42 -2.02 7.59
N PHE A 121 -0.16 -1.90 7.19
CA PHE A 121 0.45 -0.61 6.92
C PHE A 121 -0.16 0.07 5.69
N ALA A 122 -0.38 -0.69 4.62
CA ALA A 122 -1.05 -0.19 3.42
C ALA A 122 -2.45 0.34 3.74
N ASP A 123 -3.22 -0.37 4.55
CA ASP A 123 -4.58 0.04 4.95
C ASP A 123 -4.56 1.36 5.74
N VAL A 124 -3.63 1.51 6.69
CA VAL A 124 -3.46 2.74 7.46
C VAL A 124 -3.06 3.91 6.55
N LEU A 125 -2.11 3.71 5.66
CA LEU A 125 -1.67 4.75 4.72
C LEU A 125 -2.80 5.20 3.80
N ARG A 126 -3.61 4.28 3.28
CA ARG A 126 -4.76 4.59 2.43
C ARG A 126 -5.83 5.35 3.18
N MET A 127 -6.12 4.97 4.42
CA MET A 127 -7.06 5.71 5.26
C MET A 127 -6.60 7.16 5.48
N HIS A 128 -5.31 7.35 5.74
CA HIS A 128 -4.71 8.68 5.89
C HIS A 128 -4.79 9.51 4.62
N LEU A 129 -4.41 8.91 3.49
CA LEU A 129 -4.47 9.57 2.19
C LEU A 129 -5.90 10.06 1.89
N MET A 130 -6.90 9.21 2.13
CA MET A 130 -8.31 9.56 1.93
C MET A 130 -8.82 10.64 2.89
N ALA A 131 -8.30 10.68 4.11
CA ALA A 131 -8.68 11.69 5.10
C ALA A 131 -8.01 13.04 4.86
N GLU A 132 -6.73 13.05 4.52
CA GLU A 132 -5.92 14.27 4.43
C GLU A 132 -5.86 14.84 3.01
N GLN A 133 -5.83 13.99 1.98
CA GLN A 133 -5.62 14.37 0.59
C GLN A 133 -6.61 13.68 -0.37
N PRO A 134 -7.93 13.72 -0.10
CA PRO A 134 -8.93 13.03 -0.95
C PRO A 134 -8.90 13.53 -2.40
N ASP A 135 -8.61 14.81 -2.62
CA ASP A 135 -8.55 15.43 -3.94
C ASP A 135 -7.37 14.95 -4.80
N GLN A 136 -6.33 14.38 -4.17
CA GLN A 136 -5.15 13.87 -4.85
C GLN A 136 -5.34 12.45 -5.39
N VAL A 137 -6.23 11.66 -4.81
CA VAL A 137 -6.37 10.23 -5.09
C VAL A 137 -6.63 9.96 -6.57
N SER A 138 -7.54 10.70 -7.19
CA SER A 138 -7.86 10.56 -8.63
C SER A 138 -6.64 10.82 -9.53
N ALA A 139 -5.88 11.88 -9.25
CA ALA A 139 -4.68 12.23 -10.01
C ALA A 139 -3.58 11.17 -9.85
N LEU A 140 -3.40 10.61 -8.66
CA LEU A 140 -2.43 9.54 -8.39
C LEU A 140 -2.76 8.28 -9.18
N HIS A 141 -4.03 7.85 -9.18
CA HIS A 141 -4.48 6.71 -9.97
C HIS A 141 -4.36 6.94 -11.48
N ARG A 142 -4.62 8.13 -11.97
CA ARG A 142 -4.43 8.47 -13.38
C ARG A 142 -2.98 8.32 -13.81
N ARG A 143 -2.03 8.84 -13.04
CA ARG A 143 -0.60 8.70 -13.31
C ARG A 143 -0.16 7.24 -13.27
N ALA A 144 -0.68 6.44 -12.34
CA ALA A 144 -0.43 5.00 -12.32
C ALA A 144 -0.97 4.32 -13.59
N SER A 145 -2.20 4.65 -14.00
CA SER A 145 -2.79 4.15 -15.24
C SER A 145 -1.93 4.45 -16.47
N GLU A 146 -1.46 5.69 -16.60
CA GLU A 146 -0.60 6.12 -17.70
C GLU A 146 0.74 5.37 -17.72
N TRP A 147 1.33 5.15 -16.54
CA TRP A 147 2.58 4.40 -16.43
C TRP A 147 2.39 2.94 -16.85
N TYR A 148 1.33 2.27 -16.36
CA TYR A 148 1.04 0.89 -16.72
C TYR A 148 0.73 0.71 -18.21
N GLU A 149 0.02 1.64 -18.83
CA GLU A 149 -0.21 1.64 -20.28
C GLU A 149 1.12 1.69 -21.05
N LYS A 150 2.01 2.62 -20.72
CA LYS A 150 3.33 2.75 -21.36
C LYS A 150 4.23 1.54 -21.16
N ASN A 151 4.02 0.79 -20.09
CA ASN A 151 4.80 -0.40 -19.75
C ASN A 151 4.12 -1.72 -20.11
N GLY A 152 3.06 -1.68 -20.93
CA GLY A 152 2.42 -2.85 -21.50
C GLY A 152 1.53 -3.64 -20.56
N SER A 153 1.09 -3.06 -19.44
CA SER A 153 0.19 -3.70 -18.48
C SER A 153 -1.21 -3.10 -18.57
N THR A 154 -1.95 -3.49 -19.59
CA THR A 154 -3.27 -2.94 -19.90
C THR A 154 -4.29 -3.16 -18.79
N ASP A 155 -4.28 -4.34 -18.16
CA ASP A 155 -5.20 -4.66 -17.07
C ASP A 155 -5.02 -3.72 -15.87
N ASN A 156 -3.78 -3.46 -15.47
CA ASN A 156 -3.48 -2.53 -14.40
C ASN A 156 -3.81 -1.08 -14.80
N ALA A 157 -3.56 -0.71 -16.06
CA ALA A 157 -3.92 0.60 -16.57
C ALA A 157 -5.43 0.85 -16.49
N ILE A 158 -6.24 -0.11 -16.91
CA ILE A 158 -7.71 -0.06 -16.81
C ILE A 158 -8.16 0.04 -15.36
N ARG A 159 -7.63 -0.82 -14.49
CA ARG A 159 -7.99 -0.84 -13.06
C ARG A 159 -7.73 0.51 -12.40
N HIS A 160 -6.58 1.14 -12.65
CA HIS A 160 -6.28 2.46 -12.11
C HIS A 160 -7.10 3.58 -12.76
N ALA A 161 -7.44 3.49 -14.04
CA ALA A 161 -8.34 4.44 -14.68
C ALA A 161 -9.74 4.41 -14.05
N LEU A 162 -10.27 3.20 -13.77
CA LEU A 162 -11.54 3.04 -13.06
C LEU A 162 -11.48 3.59 -11.63
N ALA A 163 -10.40 3.32 -10.91
CA ALA A 163 -10.19 3.84 -9.56
C ALA A 163 -10.05 5.37 -9.52
N ALA A 164 -9.54 5.97 -10.60
CA ALA A 164 -9.49 7.41 -10.77
C ALA A 164 -10.86 8.05 -11.08
N GLY A 165 -11.87 7.23 -11.40
CA GLY A 165 -13.16 7.71 -11.93
C GLY A 165 -13.08 8.19 -13.39
N ASP A 166 -11.99 7.85 -14.09
CA ASP A 166 -11.78 8.21 -15.50
C ASP A 166 -12.32 7.10 -16.41
N PHE A 167 -13.64 7.08 -16.56
CA PHE A 167 -14.36 6.05 -17.32
C PHE A 167 -14.11 6.15 -18.82
N GLU A 168 -13.88 7.35 -19.36
CA GLU A 168 -13.51 7.54 -20.77
C GLU A 168 -12.17 6.88 -21.08
N ARG A 169 -11.18 7.12 -20.25
CA ARG A 169 -9.87 6.49 -20.35
C ARG A 169 -9.97 4.97 -20.25
N ALA A 170 -10.71 4.47 -19.27
CA ALA A 170 -10.92 3.03 -19.09
C ALA A 170 -11.57 2.39 -20.33
N ALA A 171 -12.60 3.01 -20.90
CA ALA A 171 -13.25 2.54 -22.11
C ALA A 171 -12.28 2.50 -23.31
N THR A 172 -11.49 3.56 -23.50
CA THR A 172 -10.48 3.62 -24.56
C THR A 172 -9.45 2.50 -24.45
N LEU A 173 -8.96 2.24 -23.23
CA LEU A 173 -8.00 1.15 -22.98
C LEU A 173 -8.59 -0.23 -23.25
N ILE A 174 -9.87 -0.44 -22.92
CA ILE A 174 -10.58 -1.69 -23.21
C ILE A 174 -10.73 -1.89 -24.71
N GLU A 175 -11.15 -0.87 -25.45
CA GLU A 175 -11.30 -0.92 -26.91
C GLU A 175 -9.98 -1.22 -27.62
N LEU A 176 -8.86 -0.67 -27.13
CA LEU A 176 -7.53 -0.95 -27.66
C LEU A 176 -7.05 -2.37 -27.36
N ALA A 177 -7.51 -2.97 -26.27
CA ALA A 177 -7.16 -4.34 -25.90
C ALA A 177 -7.95 -5.41 -26.67
N GLU A 178 -9.15 -5.11 -27.15
CA GLU A 178 -10.00 -6.05 -27.89
C GLU A 178 -9.43 -6.58 -29.23
N PRO A 179 -8.62 -5.85 -30.03
CA PRO A 179 -8.10 -6.37 -31.31
C PRO A 179 -7.17 -7.58 -31.19
N GLU A 180 -6.57 -7.80 -30.03
CA GLU A 180 -5.67 -8.94 -29.82
C GLU A 180 -6.42 -10.29 -29.60
N MET A 181 -7.74 -10.27 -29.50
CA MET A 181 -8.59 -11.46 -29.30
C MET A 181 -9.31 -11.95 -30.57
N ARG A 182 -8.96 -11.46 -31.78
CA ARG A 182 -9.55 -11.94 -33.04
C ARG A 182 -8.58 -12.79 -33.86
#